data_1099ff774e1e19bc5d41bd2aae6cca40
#
_entry.id   1099ff774e1e19bc5d41bd2aae6cca40
#
_cell.length_a   1.000
_cell.length_b   1.000
_cell.length_c   1.000
_cell.angle_alpha   90.00
_cell.angle_beta   90.00
_cell.angle_gamma   90.00
#
_symmetry.space_group_name_H-M   'P 1'
#
loop_
_entity.id
_entity.type
_entity.pdbx_description
1 polymer ?
#
loop_
_entity_poly.entity_id
_entity_poly.type
_entity_poly.pdbx_seq_one_letter_code
_entity_poly.pdbx_strand_id
1 'polypeptide(L)'
;MQKEIAIPLAYFITFTCYGTWLHGGKITSVDKQHNIPGTEFVLADANREASAKKRLVEAPYLLDHAQRHIVLDAIKEACTFRAWILLAAHIRTNHIHLVVHATVSPESIMNTIKSYASRRLNESKLDSNRLKRWTRHGSTRYLWKEEDVEVTIQYVIHEQGDPMAIFENKSRESFAGAVIAP
;
A
#
# COMPACT_ATOMS: atom_id res chain seq x y z
N MET A 1 -28.69 -1.99 -21.76
CA MET A 1 -27.29 -1.65 -21.97
C MET A 1 -26.55 -1.88 -20.65
N GLN A 2 -25.82 -2.98 -20.52
CA GLN A 2 -24.89 -3.16 -19.41
C GLN A 2 -23.76 -2.15 -19.60
N LYS A 3 -23.57 -1.29 -18.61
CA LYS A 3 -22.43 -0.37 -18.58
C LYS A 3 -21.17 -1.22 -18.41
N GLU A 4 -20.35 -1.31 -19.44
CA GLU A 4 -19.04 -1.94 -19.35
C GLU A 4 -18.25 -1.21 -18.26
N ILE A 5 -17.97 -1.91 -17.17
CA ILE A 5 -17.17 -1.34 -16.08
C ILE A 5 -15.72 -1.41 -16.58
N ALA A 6 -15.18 -0.28 -17.01
CA ALA A 6 -13.79 -0.21 -17.42
C ALA A 6 -12.88 -0.63 -16.25
N ILE A 7 -11.98 -1.59 -16.50
CA ILE A 7 -10.98 -2.07 -15.54
C ILE A 7 -9.70 -1.25 -15.76
N PRO A 8 -9.13 -0.62 -14.73
CA PRO A 8 -7.87 0.11 -14.87
C PRO A 8 -6.71 -0.86 -15.18
N LEU A 9 -5.67 -0.34 -15.81
CA LEU A 9 -4.46 -1.11 -16.10
C LEU A 9 -3.75 -1.57 -14.82
N ALA A 10 -3.78 -0.75 -13.76
CA ALA A 10 -3.26 -1.11 -12.45
C ALA A 10 -3.85 -0.19 -11.36
N TYR A 11 -3.59 -0.57 -10.11
CA TYR A 11 -3.85 0.24 -8.93
C TYR A 11 -2.53 0.59 -8.26
N PHE A 12 -2.38 1.85 -7.88
CA PHE A 12 -1.36 2.25 -6.92
C PHE A 12 -1.98 2.28 -5.52
N ILE A 13 -1.48 1.45 -4.63
CA ILE A 13 -2.00 1.27 -3.28
C ILE A 13 -0.91 1.62 -2.28
N THR A 14 -1.24 2.50 -1.32
CA THR A 14 -0.36 2.85 -0.20
C THR A 14 -1.10 2.64 1.11
N PHE A 15 -0.49 1.96 2.06
CA PHE A 15 -0.99 1.87 3.42
C PHE A 15 0.14 1.91 4.44
N THR A 16 -0.19 2.36 5.66
CA THR A 16 0.80 2.61 6.70
C THR A 16 0.69 1.60 7.83
N CYS A 17 1.79 1.44 8.55
CA CYS A 17 1.80 0.72 9.81
C CYS A 17 1.00 1.48 10.89
N TYR A 18 0.44 0.74 11.83
CA TYR A 18 -0.37 1.29 12.91
C TYR A 18 0.38 2.34 13.71
N GLY A 19 -0.27 3.46 13.96
CA GLY A 19 0.23 4.54 14.81
C GLY A 19 1.37 5.37 14.22
N THR A 20 1.82 5.10 12.98
CA THR A 20 2.94 5.82 12.35
C THR A 20 2.52 7.06 11.58
N TRP A 21 1.24 7.15 11.22
CA TRP A 21 0.67 8.28 10.50
C TRP A 21 -0.54 8.82 11.26
N LEU A 22 -0.29 9.79 12.14
CA LEU A 22 -1.32 10.39 12.96
C LEU A 22 -1.82 11.69 12.33
N HIS A 23 -3.14 11.91 12.39
CA HIS A 23 -3.72 13.18 11.95
C HIS A 23 -3.19 14.34 12.79
N GLY A 24 -2.71 15.39 12.13
CA GLY A 24 -2.09 16.54 12.79
C GLY A 24 -0.57 16.49 12.86
N GLY A 25 0.07 15.38 12.45
CA GLY A 25 1.53 15.28 12.36
C GLY A 25 2.13 16.18 11.27
N LYS A 26 3.45 16.38 11.32
CA LYS A 26 4.21 17.21 10.35
C LYS A 26 4.14 16.70 8.90
N ILE A 27 3.78 15.44 8.70
CA ILE A 27 3.56 14.86 7.37
C ILE A 27 2.11 15.10 7.02
N THR A 28 1.86 15.80 5.92
CA THR A 28 0.54 16.17 5.43
C THR A 28 -0.41 14.96 5.39
N SER A 29 -1.49 15.03 6.16
CA SER A 29 -2.53 13.99 6.15
C SER A 29 -3.77 14.51 5.42
N VAL A 30 -4.41 13.64 4.64
CA VAL A 30 -5.74 13.88 4.10
C VAL A 30 -6.79 13.29 5.04
N ASP A 31 -7.84 14.04 5.35
CA ASP A 31 -9.02 13.52 6.02
C ASP A 31 -10.19 13.39 5.02
N LYS A 32 -11.35 12.94 5.48
CA LYS A 32 -12.54 12.78 4.62
C LYS A 32 -13.00 14.08 3.93
N GLN A 33 -12.63 15.23 4.46
CA GLN A 33 -13.03 16.55 3.92
C GLN A 33 -11.96 17.13 2.99
N HIS A 34 -10.70 16.65 3.11
CA HIS A 34 -9.54 17.11 2.35
C HIS A 34 -8.98 16.01 1.40
N ASN A 35 -9.82 15.09 0.96
CA ASN A 35 -9.47 14.02 0.00
C ASN A 35 -9.90 14.35 -1.44
N ILE A 36 -10.09 15.61 -1.76
CA ILE A 36 -10.43 16.09 -3.11
C ILE A 36 -9.15 16.64 -3.75
N PRO A 37 -8.78 16.21 -4.98
CA PRO A 37 -7.63 16.78 -5.69
C PRO A 37 -7.72 18.32 -5.77
N GLY A 38 -6.65 19.01 -5.33
CA GLY A 38 -6.58 20.48 -5.31
C GLY A 38 -7.03 21.14 -4.01
N THR A 39 -7.45 20.38 -2.98
CA THR A 39 -7.68 20.95 -1.64
C THR A 39 -6.37 21.04 -0.86
N GLU A 40 -6.24 22.08 -0.03
CA GLU A 40 -5.08 22.25 0.85
C GLU A 40 -4.97 21.07 1.84
N PHE A 41 -3.75 20.64 2.08
CA PHE A 41 -3.48 19.61 3.11
C PHE A 41 -3.84 20.14 4.50
N VAL A 42 -4.30 19.25 5.37
CA VAL A 42 -4.55 19.59 6.77
C VAL A 42 -3.26 20.09 7.40
N LEU A 43 -3.26 21.33 7.89
CA LEU A 43 -2.13 21.91 8.59
C LEU A 43 -1.74 21.06 9.83
N ALA A 44 -0.45 21.02 10.13
CA ALA A 44 0.06 20.35 11.32
C ALA A 44 -0.61 20.97 12.59
N ASP A 45 -1.22 20.12 13.40
CA ASP A 45 -1.87 20.49 14.66
C ASP A 45 -1.35 19.58 15.79
N ALA A 46 -0.46 20.10 16.61
CA ALA A 46 0.16 19.35 17.70
C ALA A 46 -0.87 18.82 18.72
N ASN A 47 -1.99 19.50 18.93
CA ASN A 47 -3.05 19.05 19.85
C ASN A 47 -3.81 17.86 19.23
N ARG A 48 -4.05 17.89 17.94
CA ARG A 48 -4.67 16.81 17.18
C ARG A 48 -3.78 15.58 17.16
N GLU A 49 -2.48 15.74 16.91
CA GLU A 49 -1.48 14.68 16.97
C GLU A 49 -1.38 14.08 18.37
N ALA A 50 -1.26 14.90 19.42
CA ALA A 50 -1.21 14.45 20.82
C ALA A 50 -2.50 13.67 21.21
N SER A 51 -3.66 14.15 20.79
CA SER A 51 -4.94 13.48 21.03
C SER A 51 -5.04 12.15 20.27
N ALA A 52 -4.54 12.07 19.05
CA ALA A 52 -4.48 10.84 18.27
C ALA A 52 -3.51 9.83 18.90
N LYS A 53 -2.35 10.31 19.39
CA LYS A 53 -1.34 9.48 20.09
C LYS A 53 -1.88 8.89 21.40
N LYS A 54 -2.64 9.66 22.18
CA LYS A 54 -3.29 9.17 23.43
C LYS A 54 -4.34 8.07 23.17
N ARG A 55 -4.92 8.00 21.98
CA ARG A 55 -5.89 6.97 21.58
C ARG A 55 -5.29 5.69 21.05
N LEU A 56 -3.96 5.63 20.91
CA LEU A 56 -3.29 4.41 20.50
C LEU A 56 -3.39 3.37 21.63
N VAL A 57 -3.87 2.17 21.30
CA VAL A 57 -3.96 1.04 22.25
C VAL A 57 -2.66 0.26 22.33
N GLU A 58 -1.75 0.46 21.36
CA GLU A 58 -0.41 -0.12 21.32
C GLU A 58 0.57 0.92 20.80
N ALA A 59 1.85 0.74 21.05
CA ALA A 59 2.91 1.58 20.46
C ALA A 59 2.85 1.57 18.92
N PRO A 60 3.31 2.61 18.23
CA PRO A 60 3.43 2.59 16.77
C PRO A 60 4.18 1.34 16.29
N TYR A 61 3.71 0.75 15.20
CA TYR A 61 4.31 -0.43 14.61
C TYR A 61 5.34 -0.05 13.55
N LEU A 62 6.55 -0.54 13.68
CA LEU A 62 7.63 -0.35 12.71
C LEU A 62 8.15 -1.70 12.28
N LEU A 63 8.32 -1.88 10.97
CA LEU A 63 8.88 -3.08 10.38
C LEU A 63 10.41 -3.02 10.42
N ASP A 64 11.04 -3.99 11.04
CA ASP A 64 12.48 -4.21 10.94
C ASP A 64 12.86 -4.84 9.58
N HIS A 65 14.14 -5.11 9.38
CA HIS A 65 14.64 -5.69 8.13
C HIS A 65 13.99 -7.04 7.81
N ALA A 66 13.95 -7.96 8.77
CA ALA A 66 13.39 -9.31 8.57
C ALA A 66 11.88 -9.26 8.31
N GLN A 67 11.16 -8.44 9.08
CA GLN A 67 9.71 -8.26 8.92
C GLN A 67 9.35 -7.67 7.56
N ARG A 68 10.14 -6.74 7.00
CA ARG A 68 9.90 -6.20 5.66
C ARG A 68 9.98 -7.27 4.58
N HIS A 69 10.93 -8.19 4.66
CA HIS A 69 11.04 -9.32 3.71
C HIS A 69 9.88 -10.30 3.86
N ILE A 70 9.48 -10.63 5.09
CA ILE A 70 8.30 -11.47 5.36
C ILE A 70 7.03 -10.83 4.74
N VAL A 71 6.85 -9.52 4.90
CA VAL A 71 5.72 -8.81 4.31
C VAL A 71 5.77 -8.83 2.79
N LEU A 72 6.95 -8.63 2.19
CA LEU A 72 7.12 -8.71 0.73
C LEU A 72 6.76 -10.10 0.19
N ASP A 73 7.22 -11.16 0.86
CA ASP A 73 6.91 -12.53 0.45
C ASP A 73 5.43 -12.86 0.62
N ALA A 74 4.79 -12.37 1.69
CA ALA A 74 3.34 -12.48 1.88
C ALA A 74 2.54 -11.77 0.78
N ILE A 75 3.03 -10.64 0.27
CA ILE A 75 2.41 -9.90 -0.84
C ILE A 75 2.50 -10.72 -2.12
N LYS A 76 3.68 -11.27 -2.44
CA LYS A 76 3.88 -12.14 -3.61
C LYS A 76 2.99 -13.37 -3.54
N GLU A 77 2.92 -14.03 -2.38
CA GLU A 77 2.04 -15.18 -2.14
C GLU A 77 0.57 -14.82 -2.38
N ALA A 78 0.10 -13.71 -1.82
CA ALA A 78 -1.27 -13.26 -1.99
C ALA A 78 -1.59 -12.98 -3.46
N CYS A 79 -0.69 -12.31 -4.19
CA CYS A 79 -0.87 -12.01 -5.60
C CYS A 79 -0.90 -13.28 -6.44
N THR A 80 0.01 -14.23 -6.21
CA THR A 80 0.03 -15.53 -6.90
C THR A 80 -1.25 -16.31 -6.65
N PHE A 81 -1.67 -16.44 -5.39
CA PHE A 81 -2.87 -17.19 -5.02
C PHE A 81 -4.16 -16.59 -5.60
N ARG A 82 -4.21 -15.27 -5.74
CA ARG A 82 -5.37 -14.53 -6.26
C ARG A 82 -5.32 -14.29 -7.76
N ALA A 83 -4.30 -14.77 -8.46
CA ALA A 83 -4.03 -14.48 -9.86
C ALA A 83 -3.97 -12.96 -10.16
N TRP A 84 -3.45 -12.17 -9.21
CA TRP A 84 -3.14 -10.76 -9.40
C TRP A 84 -1.73 -10.59 -9.91
N ILE A 85 -1.48 -9.57 -10.72
CA ILE A 85 -0.15 -9.29 -11.24
C ILE A 85 0.48 -8.17 -10.41
N LEU A 86 1.45 -8.52 -9.56
CA LEU A 86 2.27 -7.54 -8.85
C LEU A 86 3.28 -6.95 -9.82
N LEU A 87 3.22 -5.63 -10.06
CA LEU A 87 4.12 -4.90 -10.96
C LEU A 87 5.30 -4.32 -10.21
N ALA A 88 5.05 -3.71 -9.05
CA ALA A 88 6.08 -3.19 -8.15
C ALA A 88 5.62 -3.22 -6.70
N ALA A 89 6.56 -3.34 -5.78
CA ALA A 89 6.33 -3.20 -4.35
C ALA A 89 7.54 -2.60 -3.66
N HIS A 90 7.32 -1.75 -2.66
CA HIS A 90 8.35 -1.26 -1.75
C HIS A 90 7.81 -1.26 -0.33
N ILE A 91 8.39 -2.11 0.51
CA ILE A 91 8.04 -2.24 1.92
C ILE A 91 9.04 -1.43 2.74
N ARG A 92 8.55 -0.30 3.26
CA ARG A 92 9.31 0.62 4.09
C ARG A 92 9.13 0.30 5.57
N THR A 93 9.85 0.98 6.43
CA THR A 93 9.76 0.79 7.88
C THR A 93 8.36 1.02 8.44
N ASN A 94 7.62 1.99 7.91
CA ASN A 94 6.34 2.44 8.45
C ASN A 94 5.19 2.49 7.43
N HIS A 95 5.44 2.18 6.16
CA HIS A 95 4.43 2.14 5.10
C HIS A 95 4.82 1.22 3.95
N ILE A 96 3.86 0.89 3.12
CA ILE A 96 3.98 0.00 1.98
C ILE A 96 3.42 0.69 0.75
N HIS A 97 4.13 0.60 -0.37
CA HIS A 97 3.69 1.00 -1.69
C HIS A 97 3.58 -0.23 -2.60
N LEU A 98 2.49 -0.31 -3.38
CA LEU A 98 2.22 -1.40 -4.32
C LEU A 98 1.69 -0.86 -5.63
N VAL A 99 2.16 -1.41 -6.75
CA VAL A 99 1.51 -1.29 -8.05
C VAL A 99 1.05 -2.69 -8.45
N VAL A 100 -0.27 -2.88 -8.62
CA VAL A 100 -0.85 -4.21 -8.86
C VAL A 100 -1.99 -4.13 -9.86
N HIS A 101 -2.02 -5.08 -10.82
CA HIS A 101 -3.16 -5.28 -11.70
C HIS A 101 -4.07 -6.38 -11.15
N ALA A 102 -5.36 -6.10 -11.09
CA ALA A 102 -6.39 -7.03 -10.67
C ALA A 102 -7.77 -6.55 -11.15
N THR A 103 -8.73 -7.46 -11.21
CA THR A 103 -10.13 -7.17 -11.60
C THR A 103 -11.04 -6.86 -10.40
N VAL A 104 -10.51 -6.88 -9.19
CA VAL A 104 -11.24 -6.55 -7.94
C VAL A 104 -10.89 -5.15 -7.46
N SER A 105 -11.68 -4.60 -6.53
CA SER A 105 -11.42 -3.26 -5.98
C SER A 105 -10.08 -3.17 -5.24
N PRO A 106 -9.39 -2.02 -5.28
CA PRO A 106 -8.12 -1.84 -4.60
C PRO A 106 -8.23 -1.95 -3.08
N GLU A 107 -9.39 -1.66 -2.50
CA GLU A 107 -9.67 -1.88 -1.07
C GLU A 107 -9.67 -3.37 -0.73
N SER A 108 -10.23 -4.22 -1.60
CA SER A 108 -10.22 -5.67 -1.45
C SER A 108 -8.80 -6.22 -1.53
N ILE A 109 -8.00 -5.71 -2.47
CA ILE A 109 -6.57 -6.07 -2.61
C ILE A 109 -5.83 -5.70 -1.34
N MET A 110 -5.94 -4.45 -0.89
CA MET A 110 -5.27 -3.93 0.31
C MET A 110 -5.62 -4.75 1.56
N ASN A 111 -6.90 -5.07 1.77
CA ASN A 111 -7.34 -5.85 2.93
C ASN A 111 -6.82 -7.29 2.89
N THR A 112 -6.82 -7.91 1.71
CA THR A 112 -6.25 -9.25 1.50
C THR A 112 -4.76 -9.25 1.83
N ILE A 113 -3.99 -8.30 1.29
CA ILE A 113 -2.55 -8.17 1.54
C ILE A 113 -2.26 -7.96 3.02
N LYS A 114 -2.98 -7.06 3.69
CA LYS A 114 -2.84 -6.85 5.15
C LYS A 114 -3.07 -8.13 5.94
N SER A 115 -4.04 -8.94 5.54
CA SER A 115 -4.37 -10.22 6.19
C SER A 115 -3.26 -11.25 5.99
N TYR A 116 -2.75 -11.41 4.75
CA TYR A 116 -1.64 -12.31 4.44
C TYR A 116 -0.37 -11.90 5.20
N ALA A 117 -0.01 -10.62 5.16
CA ALA A 117 1.15 -10.09 5.86
C ALA A 117 1.06 -10.31 7.38
N SER A 118 -0.12 -10.05 7.99
CA SER A 118 -0.33 -10.28 9.43
C SER A 118 -0.19 -11.75 9.79
N ARG A 119 -0.74 -12.67 8.97
CA ARG A 119 -0.61 -14.11 9.18
C ARG A 119 0.85 -14.55 9.14
N ARG A 120 1.61 -14.14 8.13
CA ARG A 120 3.02 -14.52 7.97
C ARG A 120 3.89 -13.94 9.09
N LEU A 121 3.62 -12.71 9.54
CA LEU A 121 4.29 -12.14 10.70
C LEU A 121 3.97 -12.90 12.00
N ASN A 122 2.74 -13.39 12.19
CA ASN A 122 2.41 -14.26 13.32
C ASN A 122 3.15 -15.60 13.27
N GLU A 123 3.21 -16.23 12.09
CA GLU A 123 3.91 -17.50 11.87
C GLU A 123 5.41 -17.38 12.13
N SER A 124 6.01 -16.22 11.83
CA SER A 124 7.43 -15.96 12.07
C SER A 124 7.81 -15.85 13.53
N LYS A 125 6.83 -15.66 14.44
CA LYS A 125 7.00 -15.46 15.89
C LYS A 125 7.85 -14.24 16.28
N LEU A 126 8.19 -13.35 15.37
CA LEU A 126 8.98 -12.14 15.65
C LEU A 126 8.18 -11.13 16.49
N ASP A 127 6.85 -11.09 16.29
CA ASP A 127 5.94 -10.17 16.98
C ASP A 127 4.55 -10.77 17.21
N SER A 128 4.48 -12.06 17.57
CA SER A 128 3.23 -12.84 17.67
C SER A 128 2.17 -12.25 18.59
N ASN A 129 2.55 -11.44 19.57
CA ASN A 129 1.62 -10.78 20.51
C ASN A 129 1.06 -9.45 19.97
N ARG A 130 1.45 -9.03 18.76
CA ARG A 130 1.00 -7.77 18.19
C ARG A 130 -0.44 -7.86 17.70
N LEU A 131 -1.33 -6.97 18.22
CA LEU A 131 -2.75 -6.93 17.83
C LEU A 131 -2.99 -6.05 16.61
N LYS A 132 -2.28 -4.90 16.53
CA LYS A 132 -2.49 -3.90 15.47
C LYS A 132 -1.21 -3.60 14.72
N ARG A 133 -1.14 -4.04 13.46
CA ARG A 133 0.00 -3.79 12.56
C ARG A 133 -0.25 -2.71 11.52
N TRP A 134 -1.50 -2.57 11.08
CA TRP A 134 -1.86 -1.70 9.96
C TRP A 134 -2.87 -0.64 10.35
N THR A 135 -2.82 0.53 9.72
CA THR A 135 -3.93 1.47 9.75
C THR A 135 -5.15 0.85 9.06
N ARG A 136 -6.36 1.30 9.46
CA ARG A 136 -7.61 0.76 8.92
C ARG A 136 -7.73 0.98 7.41
N HIS A 137 -7.40 2.18 6.95
CA HIS A 137 -7.49 2.59 5.56
C HIS A 137 -6.10 2.69 4.91
N GLY A 138 -6.06 3.12 3.69
CA GLY A 138 -4.90 3.47 2.90
C GLY A 138 -5.33 4.40 1.77
N SER A 139 -4.41 4.74 0.90
CA SER A 139 -4.66 5.49 -0.32
C SER A 139 -4.69 4.55 -1.51
N THR A 140 -5.63 4.77 -2.42
CA THR A 140 -5.76 4.01 -3.66
C THR A 140 -5.90 4.96 -4.83
N ARG A 141 -5.14 4.71 -5.89
CA ARG A 141 -5.21 5.47 -7.16
C ARG A 141 -5.35 4.49 -8.31
N TYR A 142 -6.28 4.78 -9.20
CA TYR A 142 -6.55 4.01 -10.42
C TYR A 142 -5.62 4.50 -11.52
N LEU A 143 -4.90 3.61 -12.16
CA LEU A 143 -3.97 3.89 -13.25
C LEU A 143 -4.59 3.41 -14.55
N TRP A 144 -4.93 4.35 -15.42
CA TRP A 144 -5.68 4.08 -16.66
C TRP A 144 -4.80 4.08 -17.90
N LYS A 145 -3.60 4.68 -17.82
CA LYS A 145 -2.66 4.81 -18.92
C LYS A 145 -1.36 4.08 -18.62
N GLU A 146 -0.73 3.54 -19.64
CA GLU A 146 0.56 2.86 -19.52
C GLU A 146 1.64 3.79 -18.94
N GLU A 147 1.67 5.06 -19.40
CA GLU A 147 2.62 6.05 -18.88
C GLU A 147 2.44 6.28 -17.37
N ASP A 148 1.18 6.34 -16.88
CA ASP A 148 0.90 6.50 -15.44
C ASP A 148 1.38 5.27 -14.64
N VAL A 149 1.23 4.06 -15.20
CA VAL A 149 1.72 2.81 -14.59
C VAL A 149 3.24 2.85 -14.51
N GLU A 150 3.93 3.16 -15.61
CA GLU A 150 5.39 3.21 -15.66
C GLU A 150 5.96 4.26 -14.70
N VAL A 151 5.46 5.49 -14.75
CA VAL A 151 5.88 6.56 -13.82
C VAL A 151 5.65 6.15 -12.37
N THR A 152 4.54 5.48 -12.07
CA THR A 152 4.25 5.04 -10.70
C THR A 152 5.17 3.91 -10.25
N ILE A 153 5.55 2.98 -11.15
CA ILE A 153 6.54 1.94 -10.85
C ILE A 153 7.89 2.59 -10.53
N GLN A 154 8.36 3.53 -11.35
CA GLN A 154 9.62 4.25 -11.12
C GLN A 154 9.60 4.99 -9.77
N TYR A 155 8.50 5.67 -9.46
CA TYR A 155 8.30 6.30 -8.15
C TYR A 155 8.42 5.31 -6.99
N VAL A 156 7.76 4.14 -7.09
CA VAL A 156 7.78 3.12 -6.02
C VAL A 156 9.18 2.53 -5.83
N ILE A 157 9.93 2.31 -6.91
CA ILE A 157 11.23 1.65 -6.86
C ILE A 157 12.35 2.62 -6.48
N HIS A 158 12.35 3.85 -7.03
CA HIS A 158 13.52 4.73 -6.97
C HIS A 158 13.34 6.01 -6.15
N GLU A 159 12.09 6.47 -5.92
CA GLU A 159 11.86 7.78 -5.30
C GLU A 159 11.45 7.71 -3.82
N GLN A 160 11.65 6.55 -3.17
CA GLN A 160 11.27 6.34 -1.77
C GLN A 160 12.46 6.48 -0.80
N GLY A 161 13.58 7.08 -1.21
CA GLY A 161 14.81 7.13 -0.45
C GLY A 161 15.58 5.80 -0.48
N ASP A 162 16.41 5.53 0.54
CA ASP A 162 17.26 4.34 0.55
C ASP A 162 16.46 3.05 0.31
N PRO A 163 16.94 2.18 -0.60
CA PRO A 163 16.26 0.93 -0.91
C PRO A 163 16.07 0.04 0.34
N MET A 164 14.87 -0.54 0.49
CA MET A 164 14.57 -1.51 1.56
C MET A 164 14.14 -2.85 0.95
N ALA A 165 12.97 -3.40 1.31
CA ALA A 165 12.48 -4.61 0.64
C ALA A 165 11.70 -4.19 -0.61
N ILE A 166 12.27 -4.44 -1.78
CA ILE A 166 11.77 -4.01 -3.09
C ILE A 166 11.48 -5.24 -3.96
N PHE A 167 10.43 -5.13 -4.76
CA PHE A 167 10.13 -6.03 -5.87
C PHE A 167 9.76 -5.23 -7.12
N GLU A 168 10.33 -5.61 -8.24
CA GLU A 168 9.98 -5.14 -9.57
C GLU A 168 9.74 -6.33 -10.50
N ASN A 169 8.61 -6.32 -11.20
CA ASN A 169 8.33 -7.32 -12.22
C ASN A 169 9.03 -6.94 -13.53
N LYS A 170 10.14 -7.61 -13.83
CA LYS A 170 10.92 -7.37 -15.05
C LYS A 170 10.30 -7.96 -16.32
N SER A 171 9.31 -8.85 -16.18
CA SER A 171 8.60 -9.48 -17.31
C SER A 171 7.40 -8.67 -17.79
N ARG A 172 7.28 -7.41 -17.38
CA ARG A 172 6.13 -6.52 -17.66
C ARG A 172 5.97 -6.13 -19.14
N GLU A 173 7.01 -6.29 -19.98
CA GLU A 173 6.91 -6.03 -21.44
C GLU A 173 5.84 -6.89 -22.11
N SER A 174 5.54 -8.08 -21.57
CA SER A 174 4.44 -8.93 -22.03
C SER A 174 3.07 -8.54 -21.43
N PHE A 175 3.05 -7.65 -20.43
CA PHE A 175 1.82 -7.27 -19.71
C PHE A 175 0.95 -6.33 -20.56
N ALA A 176 1.52 -5.37 -21.26
CA ALA A 176 0.80 -4.48 -22.18
C ALA A 176 0.06 -5.25 -23.29
N GLY A 177 0.65 -6.35 -23.77
CA GLY A 177 0.02 -7.22 -24.78
C GLY A 177 -1.10 -8.12 -24.23
N ALA A 178 -1.08 -8.47 -22.94
CA ALA A 178 -2.05 -9.39 -22.34
C ALA A 178 -3.36 -8.70 -21.88
N VAL A 179 -3.30 -7.40 -21.61
CA VAL A 179 -4.48 -6.61 -21.14
C VAL A 179 -5.32 -6.08 -22.31
N ILE A 180 -4.76 -6.06 -23.54
CA ILE A 180 -5.38 -5.51 -24.76
C ILE A 180 -6.04 -6.62 -25.62
N ALA A 181 -5.90 -7.88 -25.24
CA ALA A 181 -6.61 -8.98 -25.95
C ALA A 181 -8.10 -8.97 -25.58
N PRO A 182 -9.02 -8.87 -26.58
CA PRO A 182 -10.47 -8.81 -26.36
C PRO A 182 -11.04 -10.11 -25.78
#